data_cefb08b97ee8278c32401bbac0be5b45
#
_entry.id   cefb08b97ee8278c32401bbac0be5b45
#
_cell.length_a   1.000
_cell.length_b   1.000
_cell.length_c   1.000
_cell.angle_alpha   90.00
_cell.angle_beta   90.00
_cell.angle_gamma   90.00
#
_symmetry.space_group_name_H-M   'P 1'
#
loop_
_entity.id
_entity.type
_entity.pdbx_description
1 polymer ?
#
loop_
_entity_poly.entity_id
_entity_poly.type
_entity_poly.pdbx_seq_one_letter_code
_entity_poly.pdbx_strand_id
1 'polypeptide(L)'
;MKPVALVADLEFYPEDSISKLKTRFDVIASTAKNAHELSEELGKSNARVFFCGLGIYVGEDLLENVKSLKSLVSPATGINHLDLNYLNSREILVIKLGDSKDQIQNVFATAELAWGLVIACARRMNLAVDSVKEENFDRTLFLGRELLARTLGVVGFGRLGRQVAKYGSAFGMNVVVYETDSAQHNEIAPFQKVDSLEELLNISDVVSVHIPFNDENKNCIDAAMISKIKHGAIFINTSRGELVDEQALAMAVRSGQLFGVGVDVLSKESEDGFSVSNSPLASAMRDGFNVIVTPHIGGWAHDAVATTRAFVVDEFLRRCEP
;
A
#
# COMPACT_ATOMS: atom_id res chain seq x y z
N MET A 1 19.28 5.51 -34.06
CA MET A 1 19.20 4.55 -32.94
C MET A 1 18.11 5.06 -32.02
N LYS A 2 17.17 4.23 -31.61
CA LYS A 2 16.15 4.65 -30.65
C LYS A 2 16.78 4.85 -29.26
N PRO A 3 16.26 5.78 -28.44
CA PRO A 3 16.67 5.87 -27.04
C PRO A 3 16.24 4.62 -26.27
N VAL A 4 16.99 4.30 -25.21
CA VAL A 4 16.72 3.11 -24.39
C VAL A 4 15.69 3.42 -23.30
N ALA A 5 14.72 2.51 -23.16
CA ALA A 5 13.81 2.41 -22.01
C ALA A 5 14.17 1.18 -21.19
N LEU A 6 14.65 1.40 -19.97
CA LEU A 6 14.84 0.34 -18.99
C LEU A 6 13.54 0.13 -18.22
N VAL A 7 13.08 -1.11 -18.11
CA VAL A 7 11.76 -1.44 -17.51
C VAL A 7 11.93 -2.50 -16.44
N ALA A 8 11.65 -2.14 -15.19
CA ALA A 8 11.55 -3.10 -14.10
C ALA A 8 10.25 -3.90 -14.24
N ASP A 9 10.29 -5.17 -13.84
CA ASP A 9 9.13 -6.08 -13.86
C ASP A 9 8.42 -6.11 -15.22
N LEU A 10 9.19 -6.15 -16.31
CA LEU A 10 8.71 -6.05 -17.69
C LEU A 10 7.64 -7.10 -18.03
N GLU A 11 7.73 -8.29 -17.46
CA GLU A 11 6.79 -9.40 -17.64
C GLU A 11 5.35 -9.09 -17.17
N PHE A 12 5.17 -8.08 -16.33
CA PHE A 12 3.86 -7.65 -15.86
C PHE A 12 3.26 -6.50 -16.68
N TYR A 13 3.94 -6.01 -17.71
CA TYR A 13 3.38 -5.01 -18.61
C TYR A 13 2.58 -5.70 -19.74
N PRO A 14 1.38 -5.18 -20.08
CA PRO A 14 0.62 -5.70 -21.22
C PRO A 14 1.40 -5.63 -22.53
N GLU A 15 1.30 -6.67 -23.35
CA GLU A 15 2.02 -6.76 -24.64
C GLU A 15 1.75 -5.56 -25.56
N ASP A 16 0.51 -5.06 -25.58
CA ASP A 16 0.13 -3.88 -26.37
C ASP A 16 0.88 -2.62 -25.88
N SER A 17 1.04 -2.45 -24.55
CA SER A 17 1.77 -1.33 -23.96
C SER A 17 3.26 -1.40 -24.32
N ILE A 18 3.85 -2.59 -24.24
CA ILE A 18 5.24 -2.80 -24.67
C ILE A 18 5.41 -2.59 -26.17
N SER A 19 4.46 -3.01 -26.98
CA SER A 19 4.48 -2.78 -28.43
C SER A 19 4.44 -1.30 -28.75
N LYS A 20 3.59 -0.51 -28.08
CA LYS A 20 3.55 0.96 -28.20
C LYS A 20 4.91 1.57 -27.81
N LEU A 21 5.49 1.14 -26.67
CA LEU A 21 6.77 1.65 -26.21
C LEU A 21 7.90 1.37 -27.20
N LYS A 22 7.94 0.16 -27.78
CA LYS A 22 8.89 -0.26 -28.81
C LYS A 22 8.80 0.55 -30.11
N THR A 23 7.73 1.27 -30.35
CA THR A 23 7.66 2.17 -31.53
C THR A 23 8.67 3.31 -31.43
N ARG A 24 8.97 3.80 -30.20
CA ARG A 24 9.82 4.97 -29.94
C ARG A 24 11.14 4.62 -29.21
N PHE A 25 11.20 3.51 -28.48
CA PHE A 25 12.32 3.15 -27.63
C PHE A 25 12.83 1.73 -27.91
N ASP A 26 14.10 1.52 -27.63
CA ASP A 26 14.68 0.18 -27.45
C ASP A 26 14.39 -0.24 -26.01
N VAL A 27 13.49 -1.22 -25.84
CA VAL A 27 12.99 -1.65 -24.51
C VAL A 27 13.85 -2.77 -23.97
N ILE A 28 14.42 -2.57 -22.79
CA ILE A 28 15.29 -3.53 -22.08
C ILE A 28 14.64 -3.83 -20.72
N ALA A 29 14.53 -5.11 -20.35
CA ALA A 29 14.13 -5.52 -19.01
C ALA A 29 15.26 -5.25 -18.02
N SER A 30 14.94 -4.63 -16.88
CA SER A 30 15.86 -4.59 -15.75
C SER A 30 15.87 -5.91 -15.02
N THR A 31 17.05 -6.35 -14.60
CA THR A 31 17.27 -7.53 -13.77
C THR A 31 17.83 -7.20 -12.39
N ALA A 32 18.02 -5.91 -12.11
CA ALA A 32 18.60 -5.38 -10.88
C ALA A 32 17.76 -5.76 -9.65
N LYS A 33 18.41 -6.24 -8.61
CA LYS A 33 17.79 -6.63 -7.34
C LYS A 33 18.07 -5.65 -6.20
N ASN A 34 18.98 -4.69 -6.43
CA ASN A 34 19.39 -3.68 -5.46
C ASN A 34 19.80 -2.38 -6.16
N ALA A 35 19.99 -1.31 -5.38
CA ALA A 35 20.34 0.00 -5.90
C ALA A 35 21.65 0.02 -6.70
N HIS A 36 22.67 -0.72 -6.27
CA HIS A 36 23.96 -0.78 -6.95
C HIS A 36 23.84 -1.41 -8.36
N GLU A 37 23.19 -2.55 -8.46
CA GLU A 37 22.93 -3.22 -9.74
C GLU A 37 22.11 -2.34 -10.69
N LEU A 38 21.07 -1.65 -10.15
CA LEU A 38 20.24 -0.77 -10.94
C LEU A 38 21.04 0.45 -11.47
N SER A 39 21.88 1.06 -10.64
CA SER A 39 22.76 2.16 -11.05
C SER A 39 23.68 1.74 -12.20
N GLU A 40 24.29 0.54 -12.12
CA GLU A 40 25.11 -0.01 -13.19
C GLU A 40 24.31 -0.29 -14.48
N GLU A 41 23.11 -0.88 -14.38
CA GLU A 41 22.25 -1.15 -15.55
C GLU A 41 21.86 0.16 -16.27
N LEU A 42 21.42 1.16 -15.51
CA LEU A 42 21.08 2.48 -16.06
C LEU A 42 22.27 3.14 -16.77
N GLY A 43 23.46 3.06 -16.16
CA GLY A 43 24.68 3.62 -16.74
C GLY A 43 25.12 2.87 -18.01
N LYS A 44 25.20 1.54 -17.97
CA LYS A 44 25.63 0.67 -19.08
C LYS A 44 24.67 0.74 -20.27
N SER A 45 23.37 0.76 -20.01
CA SER A 45 22.34 0.84 -21.05
C SER A 45 22.19 2.24 -21.64
N ASN A 46 22.75 3.28 -21.01
CA ASN A 46 22.54 4.66 -21.35
C ASN A 46 21.03 5.02 -21.43
N ALA A 47 20.25 4.48 -20.48
CA ALA A 47 18.80 4.60 -20.49
C ALA A 47 18.36 6.06 -20.41
N ARG A 48 17.39 6.43 -21.27
CA ARG A 48 16.75 7.76 -21.28
C ARG A 48 15.50 7.80 -20.43
N VAL A 49 14.84 6.65 -20.27
CA VAL A 49 13.68 6.50 -19.41
C VAL A 49 13.81 5.23 -18.57
N PHE A 50 13.37 5.32 -17.33
CA PHE A 50 13.29 4.19 -16.43
C PHE A 50 11.85 4.03 -15.93
N PHE A 51 11.25 2.89 -16.22
CA PHE A 51 9.99 2.44 -15.62
C PHE A 51 10.34 1.66 -14.35
N CYS A 52 10.15 2.30 -13.20
CA CYS A 52 10.63 1.76 -11.93
C CYS A 52 9.65 0.79 -11.28
N GLY A 53 10.19 -0.18 -10.54
CA GLY A 53 9.47 -0.95 -9.52
C GLY A 53 9.38 -0.20 -8.20
N LEU A 54 8.80 -0.84 -7.17
CA LEU A 54 8.62 -0.25 -5.84
C LEU A 54 9.73 -0.60 -4.84
N GLY A 55 10.51 -1.63 -5.13
CA GLY A 55 11.44 -2.25 -4.16
C GLY A 55 12.80 -1.56 -4.03
N ILE A 56 13.10 -0.53 -4.86
CA ILE A 56 14.40 0.15 -4.83
C ILE A 56 14.16 1.66 -4.70
N TYR A 57 14.79 2.29 -3.71
CA TYR A 57 14.77 3.73 -3.57
C TYR A 57 15.59 4.40 -4.67
N VAL A 58 15.00 5.38 -5.35
CA VAL A 58 15.64 6.12 -6.46
C VAL A 58 15.90 7.55 -6.03
N GLY A 59 17.13 7.84 -5.69
CA GLY A 59 17.61 9.13 -5.24
C GLY A 59 19.03 9.42 -5.72
N GLU A 60 19.72 10.34 -5.02
CA GLU A 60 21.04 10.84 -5.36
C GLU A 60 22.06 9.70 -5.47
N ASP A 61 22.17 8.85 -4.45
CA ASP A 61 23.17 7.78 -4.40
C ASP A 61 23.09 6.82 -5.59
N LEU A 62 21.86 6.51 -6.04
CA LEU A 62 21.65 5.64 -7.19
C LEU A 62 21.96 6.35 -8.51
N LEU A 63 21.59 7.63 -8.63
CA LEU A 63 21.63 8.36 -9.91
C LEU A 63 22.84 9.27 -10.09
N GLU A 64 23.75 9.40 -9.13
CA GLU A 64 24.91 10.29 -9.17
C GLU A 64 25.69 10.13 -10.48
N ASN A 65 25.94 8.90 -10.89
CA ASN A 65 26.72 8.57 -12.09
C ASN A 65 25.84 8.31 -13.34
N VAL A 66 24.49 8.39 -13.22
CA VAL A 66 23.56 8.16 -14.33
C VAL A 66 23.15 9.50 -14.94
N LYS A 67 23.84 9.92 -16.02
CA LYS A 67 23.60 11.24 -16.67
C LYS A 67 22.58 11.18 -17.80
N SER A 68 22.30 10.02 -18.34
CA SER A 68 21.42 9.82 -19.51
C SER A 68 19.93 9.92 -19.19
N LEU A 69 19.53 9.65 -17.95
CA LEU A 69 18.14 9.58 -17.55
C LEU A 69 17.43 10.93 -17.68
N LYS A 70 16.30 10.96 -18.37
CA LYS A 70 15.45 12.13 -18.59
C LYS A 70 14.03 11.95 -18.06
N SER A 71 13.59 10.71 -17.91
CA SER A 71 12.25 10.43 -17.41
C SER A 71 12.25 9.22 -16.48
N LEU A 72 11.45 9.30 -15.44
CA LEU A 72 11.17 8.22 -14.51
C LEU A 72 9.65 8.01 -14.45
N VAL A 73 9.22 6.78 -14.61
CA VAL A 73 7.80 6.39 -14.67
C VAL A 73 7.50 5.39 -13.58
N SER A 74 6.57 5.71 -12.67
CA SER A 74 6.17 4.83 -11.57
C SER A 74 4.70 4.40 -11.71
N PRO A 75 4.40 3.09 -11.74
CA PRO A 75 3.03 2.57 -11.78
C PRO A 75 2.35 2.61 -10.41
N ALA A 76 2.87 3.39 -9.46
CA ALA A 76 2.36 3.51 -8.11
C ALA A 76 1.69 4.86 -7.85
N THR A 77 0.74 4.88 -6.92
CA THR A 77 0.14 6.12 -6.39
C THR A 77 1.03 6.76 -5.33
N GLY A 78 1.62 5.96 -4.45
CA GLY A 78 2.60 6.41 -3.47
C GLY A 78 4.02 6.37 -4.04
N ILE A 79 4.81 7.40 -3.75
CA ILE A 79 6.13 7.62 -4.35
C ILE A 79 7.24 7.79 -3.32
N ASN A 80 7.07 7.22 -2.13
CA ASN A 80 8.06 7.32 -1.04
C ASN A 80 9.42 6.70 -1.41
N HIS A 81 9.45 5.85 -2.43
CA HIS A 81 10.66 5.26 -3.01
C HIS A 81 11.38 6.19 -4.00
N LEU A 82 10.91 7.45 -4.19
CA LEU A 82 11.50 8.42 -5.11
C LEU A 82 11.89 9.70 -4.37
N ASP A 83 13.14 10.13 -4.51
CA ASP A 83 13.58 11.45 -4.09
C ASP A 83 13.16 12.52 -5.11
N LEU A 84 11.96 13.06 -4.92
CA LEU A 84 11.41 14.07 -5.84
C LEU A 84 12.25 15.34 -5.89
N ASN A 85 12.87 15.77 -4.78
CA ASN A 85 13.67 16.97 -4.74
C ASN A 85 14.91 16.80 -5.61
N TYR A 86 15.60 15.69 -5.47
CA TYR A 86 16.75 15.37 -6.30
C TYR A 86 16.37 15.17 -7.77
N LEU A 87 15.32 14.42 -8.06
CA LEU A 87 14.85 14.20 -9.43
C LEU A 87 14.48 15.52 -10.14
N ASN A 88 13.79 16.42 -9.43
CA ASN A 88 13.45 17.75 -9.94
C ASN A 88 14.72 18.61 -10.16
N SER A 89 15.70 18.57 -9.26
CA SER A 89 16.96 19.30 -9.41
C SER A 89 17.76 18.86 -10.64
N ARG A 90 17.56 17.59 -11.07
CA ARG A 90 18.15 16.99 -12.26
C ARG A 90 17.32 17.19 -13.53
N GLU A 91 16.18 17.89 -13.44
CA GLU A 91 15.22 18.07 -14.55
C GLU A 91 14.73 16.72 -15.12
N ILE A 92 14.60 15.70 -14.25
CA ILE A 92 14.07 14.40 -14.64
C ILE A 92 12.55 14.46 -14.56
N LEU A 93 11.87 14.24 -15.68
CA LEU A 93 10.42 14.18 -15.74
C LEU A 93 9.91 12.95 -14.97
N VAL A 94 9.19 13.18 -13.88
CA VAL A 94 8.55 12.10 -13.12
C VAL A 94 7.08 11.96 -13.53
N ILE A 95 6.69 10.76 -13.94
CA ILE A 95 5.31 10.37 -14.23
C ILE A 95 4.89 9.31 -13.25
N LYS A 96 3.79 9.56 -12.55
CA LYS A 96 3.27 8.65 -11.53
C LYS A 96 1.77 8.43 -11.70
N LEU A 97 1.31 7.30 -11.23
CA LEU A 97 -0.10 6.93 -11.28
C LEU A 97 -0.99 7.94 -10.52
N GLY A 98 -0.47 8.53 -9.44
CA GLY A 98 -1.18 9.51 -8.62
C GLY A 98 -1.53 10.84 -9.32
N ASP A 99 -0.90 11.15 -10.47
CA ASP A 99 -1.19 12.37 -11.24
C ASP A 99 -2.54 12.32 -11.97
N SER A 100 -3.17 11.16 -12.04
CA SER A 100 -4.42 10.94 -12.79
C SER A 100 -5.46 10.20 -11.94
N LYS A 101 -6.03 10.93 -10.98
CA LYS A 101 -7.02 10.40 -10.04
C LYS A 101 -8.20 9.71 -10.72
N ASP A 102 -8.67 10.22 -11.85
CA ASP A 102 -9.84 9.70 -12.54
C ASP A 102 -9.61 8.31 -13.15
N GLN A 103 -8.40 8.04 -13.62
CA GLN A 103 -8.07 6.78 -14.30
C GLN A 103 -7.97 5.59 -13.34
N ILE A 104 -7.68 5.85 -12.07
CA ILE A 104 -7.52 4.81 -11.04
C ILE A 104 -8.80 4.56 -10.23
N GLN A 105 -9.89 5.27 -10.52
CA GLN A 105 -11.16 5.11 -9.78
C GLN A 105 -11.68 3.67 -9.79
N ASN A 106 -11.41 2.93 -10.87
CA ASN A 106 -11.84 1.55 -11.06
C ASN A 106 -10.78 0.50 -10.64
N VAL A 107 -9.73 0.90 -9.92
CA VAL A 107 -8.73 -0.04 -9.36
C VAL A 107 -9.12 -0.35 -7.92
N PHE A 108 -9.63 -1.54 -7.66
CA PHE A 108 -10.21 -1.96 -6.37
C PHE A 108 -9.27 -2.82 -5.52
N ALA A 109 -8.21 -3.38 -6.09
CA ALA A 109 -7.37 -4.42 -5.48
C ALA A 109 -6.96 -4.14 -4.02
N THR A 110 -6.46 -2.92 -3.71
CA THR A 110 -6.05 -2.58 -2.34
C THR A 110 -7.24 -2.56 -1.36
N ALA A 111 -8.41 -2.08 -1.80
CA ALA A 111 -9.61 -2.08 -0.95
C ALA A 111 -10.14 -3.50 -0.74
N GLU A 112 -10.05 -4.36 -1.75
CA GLU A 112 -10.40 -5.78 -1.66
C GLU A 112 -9.46 -6.53 -0.72
N LEU A 113 -8.14 -6.27 -0.79
CA LEU A 113 -7.19 -6.82 0.17
C LEU A 113 -7.49 -6.35 1.60
N ALA A 114 -7.74 -5.04 1.79
CA ALA A 114 -8.10 -4.50 3.11
C ALA A 114 -9.33 -5.22 3.67
N TRP A 115 -10.36 -5.43 2.84
CA TRP A 115 -11.56 -6.15 3.24
C TRP A 115 -11.29 -7.64 3.49
N GLY A 116 -10.44 -8.27 2.68
CA GLY A 116 -9.96 -9.63 2.91
C GLY A 116 -9.27 -9.79 4.28
N LEU A 117 -8.41 -8.83 4.66
CA LEU A 117 -7.76 -8.79 5.97
C LEU A 117 -8.78 -8.61 7.12
N VAL A 118 -9.83 -7.76 6.94
CA VAL A 118 -10.93 -7.64 7.92
C VAL A 118 -11.56 -9.01 8.18
N ILE A 119 -11.97 -9.71 7.12
CA ILE A 119 -12.62 -11.03 7.23
C ILE A 119 -11.65 -12.06 7.83
N ALA A 120 -10.41 -12.09 7.36
CA ALA A 120 -9.41 -13.03 7.82
C ALA A 120 -9.11 -12.88 9.32
N CYS A 121 -8.95 -11.64 9.80
CA CYS A 121 -8.78 -11.34 11.22
C CYS A 121 -10.05 -11.66 12.03
N ALA A 122 -11.23 -11.27 11.54
CA ALA A 122 -12.50 -11.54 12.22
C ALA A 122 -12.73 -13.04 12.44
N ARG A 123 -12.28 -13.87 11.52
CA ARG A 123 -12.46 -15.32 11.54
C ARG A 123 -11.22 -16.10 11.97
N ARG A 124 -10.11 -15.42 12.35
CA ARG A 124 -8.82 -16.04 12.69
C ARG A 124 -8.33 -17.02 11.61
N MET A 125 -8.49 -16.66 10.34
CA MET A 125 -8.29 -17.59 9.22
C MET A 125 -6.84 -18.05 9.09
N ASN A 126 -5.87 -17.16 9.33
CA ASN A 126 -4.45 -17.50 9.31
C ASN A 126 -4.14 -18.62 10.32
N LEU A 127 -4.56 -18.46 11.56
CA LEU A 127 -4.32 -19.45 12.64
C LEU A 127 -5.02 -20.77 12.35
N ALA A 128 -6.25 -20.70 11.82
CA ALA A 128 -7.00 -21.92 11.49
C ALA A 128 -6.35 -22.68 10.31
N VAL A 129 -5.86 -21.96 9.30
CA VAL A 129 -5.14 -22.57 8.17
C VAL A 129 -3.82 -23.20 8.62
N ASP A 130 -3.07 -22.53 9.47
CA ASP A 130 -1.80 -23.06 9.98
C ASP A 130 -2.02 -24.30 10.87
N SER A 131 -3.06 -24.31 11.70
CA SER A 131 -3.45 -25.49 12.50
C SER A 131 -3.72 -26.72 11.62
N VAL A 132 -4.40 -26.54 10.49
CA VAL A 132 -4.66 -27.65 9.55
C VAL A 132 -3.37 -28.14 8.87
N LYS A 133 -2.40 -27.24 8.58
CA LYS A 133 -1.08 -27.67 8.09
C LYS A 133 -0.32 -28.53 9.09
N GLU A 134 -0.57 -28.32 10.39
CA GLU A 134 -0.03 -29.11 11.50
C GLU A 134 -0.91 -30.32 11.86
N GLU A 135 -1.80 -30.73 10.96
CA GLU A 135 -2.71 -31.89 11.09
C GLU A 135 -3.71 -31.76 12.26
N ASN A 136 -3.93 -30.55 12.80
CA ASN A 136 -4.90 -30.28 13.83
C ASN A 136 -6.20 -29.70 13.25
N PHE A 137 -7.36 -30.37 13.49
CA PHE A 137 -8.68 -30.01 12.97
C PHE A 137 -9.67 -29.64 14.08
N ASP A 138 -9.19 -28.97 15.13
CA ASP A 138 -10.04 -28.57 16.27
C ASP A 138 -10.56 -27.15 16.07
N ARG A 139 -11.83 -27.02 15.68
CA ARG A 139 -12.52 -25.73 15.50
C ARG A 139 -12.66 -24.90 16.79
N THR A 140 -12.59 -25.51 17.97
CA THR A 140 -12.80 -24.80 19.24
C THR A 140 -11.75 -23.77 19.54
N LEU A 141 -10.57 -23.87 18.92
CA LEU A 141 -9.44 -22.95 19.06
C LEU A 141 -9.64 -21.62 18.29
N PHE A 142 -10.58 -21.59 17.33
CA PHE A 142 -10.68 -20.49 16.36
C PHE A 142 -12.04 -19.78 16.38
N LEU A 143 -12.60 -19.58 17.58
CA LEU A 143 -13.85 -18.81 17.72
C LEU A 143 -13.65 -17.38 17.21
N GLY A 144 -14.29 -17.05 16.10
CA GLY A 144 -14.25 -15.76 15.46
C GLY A 144 -15.41 -14.85 15.83
N ARG A 145 -15.60 -13.80 15.03
CA ARG A 145 -16.65 -12.78 15.19
C ARG A 145 -17.40 -12.57 13.88
N GLU A 146 -18.67 -12.21 13.97
CA GLU A 146 -19.46 -11.67 12.86
C GLU A 146 -19.25 -10.15 12.75
N LEU A 147 -19.45 -9.61 11.54
CA LEU A 147 -19.33 -8.17 11.26
C LEU A 147 -20.68 -7.44 11.29
N LEU A 148 -21.78 -8.16 11.10
CA LEU A 148 -23.12 -7.58 11.09
C LEU A 148 -23.40 -6.73 12.34
N ALA A 149 -23.93 -5.53 12.12
CA ALA A 149 -24.27 -4.53 13.13
C ALA A 149 -23.09 -4.00 13.97
N ARG A 150 -21.83 -4.39 13.66
CA ARG A 150 -20.63 -3.79 14.25
C ARG A 150 -20.27 -2.48 13.59
N THR A 151 -19.45 -1.68 14.25
CA THR A 151 -18.98 -0.39 13.73
C THR A 151 -17.68 -0.55 12.97
N LEU A 152 -17.67 -0.07 11.72
CA LEU A 152 -16.46 0.10 10.90
C LEU A 152 -16.03 1.56 10.94
N GLY A 153 -14.86 1.84 11.49
CA GLY A 153 -14.20 3.14 11.44
C GLY A 153 -13.27 3.23 10.24
N VAL A 154 -13.54 4.18 9.36
CA VAL A 154 -12.73 4.46 8.17
C VAL A 154 -11.92 5.73 8.41
N VAL A 155 -10.59 5.61 8.51
CA VAL A 155 -9.67 6.73 8.67
C VAL A 155 -9.20 7.18 7.29
N GLY A 156 -9.71 8.32 6.81
CA GLY A 156 -9.50 8.83 5.46
C GLY A 156 -10.58 8.37 4.48
N PHE A 157 -11.24 9.32 3.81
CA PHE A 157 -12.34 9.06 2.89
C PHE A 157 -12.01 9.35 1.43
N GLY A 158 -10.75 9.09 1.07
CA GLY A 158 -10.28 9.09 -0.31
C GLY A 158 -10.84 7.90 -1.11
N ARG A 159 -10.27 7.64 -2.28
CA ARG A 159 -10.69 6.57 -3.18
C ARG A 159 -10.86 5.19 -2.48
N LEU A 160 -9.84 4.75 -1.73
CA LEU A 160 -9.85 3.44 -1.06
C LEU A 160 -10.80 3.42 0.14
N GLY A 161 -10.79 4.47 0.96
CA GLY A 161 -11.69 4.56 2.12
C GLY A 161 -13.16 4.49 1.72
N ARG A 162 -13.55 5.14 0.61
CA ARG A 162 -14.92 5.06 0.07
C ARG A 162 -15.29 3.64 -0.37
N GLN A 163 -14.35 2.91 -0.97
CA GLN A 163 -14.59 1.52 -1.39
C GLN A 163 -14.78 0.61 -0.17
N VAL A 164 -13.90 0.73 0.84
CA VAL A 164 -14.00 -0.06 2.08
C VAL A 164 -15.27 0.30 2.87
N ALA A 165 -15.66 1.57 2.92
CA ALA A 165 -16.92 1.99 3.52
C ALA A 165 -18.14 1.33 2.84
N LYS A 166 -18.15 1.23 1.51
CA LYS A 166 -19.20 0.53 0.76
C LYS A 166 -19.21 -0.97 1.07
N TYR A 167 -18.05 -1.61 1.21
CA TYR A 167 -17.97 -3.02 1.59
C TYR A 167 -18.53 -3.23 3.00
N GLY A 168 -18.14 -2.40 3.98
CA GLY A 168 -18.68 -2.47 5.34
C GLY A 168 -20.19 -2.31 5.37
N SER A 169 -20.72 -1.35 4.62
CA SER A 169 -22.17 -1.14 4.50
C SER A 169 -22.88 -2.36 3.89
N ALA A 170 -22.30 -2.98 2.85
CA ALA A 170 -22.88 -4.18 2.24
C ALA A 170 -22.88 -5.39 3.18
N PHE A 171 -21.96 -5.43 4.15
CA PHE A 171 -21.92 -6.43 5.22
C PHE A 171 -22.82 -6.08 6.42
N GLY A 172 -23.61 -5.00 6.33
CA GLY A 172 -24.53 -4.58 7.38
C GLY A 172 -23.83 -3.95 8.59
N MET A 173 -22.63 -3.40 8.42
CA MET A 173 -21.94 -2.66 9.47
C MET A 173 -22.42 -1.21 9.56
N ASN A 174 -22.29 -0.63 10.74
CA ASN A 174 -22.44 0.82 10.95
C ASN A 174 -21.11 1.49 10.55
N VAL A 175 -21.11 2.29 9.49
CA VAL A 175 -19.88 2.92 9.00
C VAL A 175 -19.75 4.32 9.56
N VAL A 176 -18.60 4.60 10.20
CA VAL A 176 -18.21 5.93 10.68
C VAL A 176 -16.90 6.34 10.00
N VAL A 177 -16.78 7.62 9.68
CA VAL A 177 -15.69 8.16 8.87
C VAL A 177 -15.02 9.33 9.58
N TYR A 178 -13.70 9.32 9.66
CA TYR A 178 -12.88 10.46 10.01
C TYR A 178 -12.12 10.94 8.77
N GLU A 179 -12.38 12.21 8.38
CA GLU A 179 -11.75 12.85 7.22
C GLU A 179 -11.44 14.31 7.54
N THR A 180 -10.22 14.73 7.27
CA THR A 180 -9.75 16.11 7.53
C THR A 180 -9.95 17.05 6.34
N ASP A 181 -9.99 16.52 5.11
CA ASP A 181 -10.23 17.32 3.91
C ASP A 181 -11.72 17.72 3.81
N SER A 182 -11.99 18.98 4.07
CA SER A 182 -13.37 19.53 4.02
C SER A 182 -14.03 19.39 2.64
N ALA A 183 -13.26 19.34 1.56
CA ALA A 183 -13.80 19.14 0.21
C ALA A 183 -14.48 17.78 0.04
N GLN A 184 -14.08 16.78 0.85
CA GLN A 184 -14.65 15.43 0.81
C GLN A 184 -15.84 15.23 1.76
N HIS A 185 -16.11 16.16 2.68
CA HIS A 185 -17.14 15.98 3.69
C HIS A 185 -18.56 15.77 3.10
N ASN A 186 -18.89 16.44 1.99
CA ASN A 186 -20.20 16.27 1.36
C ASN A 186 -20.39 14.87 0.71
N GLU A 187 -19.31 14.15 0.49
CA GLU A 187 -19.35 12.81 -0.13
C GLU A 187 -19.42 11.69 0.91
N ILE A 188 -19.32 12.02 2.20
CA ILE A 188 -19.37 11.01 3.28
C ILE A 188 -20.77 10.40 3.40
N ALA A 189 -21.82 11.16 3.11
CA ALA A 189 -23.18 10.60 3.12
C ALA A 189 -23.32 9.38 2.19
N PRO A 190 -24.01 8.30 2.60
CA PRO A 190 -24.91 8.21 3.77
C PRO A 190 -24.22 7.80 5.09
N PHE A 191 -22.89 7.76 5.17
CA PHE A 191 -22.16 7.34 6.35
C PHE A 191 -22.11 8.46 7.42
N GLN A 192 -21.84 8.08 8.65
CA GLN A 192 -21.69 9.03 9.74
C GLN A 192 -20.26 9.60 9.76
N LYS A 193 -20.13 10.94 9.76
CA LYS A 193 -18.86 11.61 10.04
C LYS A 193 -18.66 11.74 11.54
N VAL A 194 -17.44 11.53 12.01
CA VAL A 194 -16.97 11.85 13.36
C VAL A 194 -15.98 13.00 13.32
N ASP A 195 -15.83 13.74 14.42
CA ASP A 195 -15.07 14.98 14.44
C ASP A 195 -13.61 14.78 14.86
N SER A 196 -13.26 13.63 15.43
CA SER A 196 -11.88 13.32 15.82
C SER A 196 -11.51 11.88 15.54
N LEU A 197 -10.21 11.65 15.33
CA LEU A 197 -9.64 10.30 15.22
C LEU A 197 -9.89 9.50 16.52
N GLU A 198 -9.71 10.13 17.68
CA GLU A 198 -9.95 9.50 18.98
C GLU A 198 -11.38 8.98 19.11
N GLU A 199 -12.36 9.77 18.70
CA GLU A 199 -13.76 9.35 18.69
C GLU A 199 -13.97 8.11 17.83
N LEU A 200 -13.44 8.11 16.59
CA LEU A 200 -13.50 6.96 15.71
C LEU A 200 -12.91 5.71 16.35
N LEU A 201 -11.70 5.82 16.93
CA LEU A 201 -10.98 4.70 17.54
C LEU A 201 -11.76 4.10 18.72
N ASN A 202 -12.38 4.95 19.55
CA ASN A 202 -13.12 4.52 20.73
C ASN A 202 -14.40 3.71 20.42
N ILE A 203 -15.06 4.01 19.30
CA ILE A 203 -16.38 3.40 18.99
C ILE A 203 -16.30 2.25 17.98
N SER A 204 -15.18 2.11 17.26
CA SER A 204 -15.05 1.18 16.14
C SER A 204 -14.69 -0.24 16.57
N ASP A 205 -15.46 -1.23 16.10
CA ASP A 205 -15.11 -2.66 16.21
C ASP A 205 -14.06 -3.08 15.18
N VAL A 206 -14.00 -2.38 14.05
CA VAL A 206 -12.98 -2.51 13.03
C VAL A 206 -12.49 -1.11 12.67
N VAL A 207 -11.19 -0.89 12.69
CA VAL A 207 -10.53 0.35 12.24
C VAL A 207 -9.78 0.04 10.95
N SER A 208 -10.01 0.82 9.89
CA SER A 208 -9.31 0.66 8.61
C SER A 208 -8.70 1.99 8.15
N VAL A 209 -7.38 1.99 7.90
CA VAL A 209 -6.59 3.20 7.64
C VAL A 209 -6.38 3.37 6.13
N HIS A 210 -6.77 4.55 5.60
CA HIS A 210 -6.73 4.89 4.18
C HIS A 210 -6.26 6.32 3.90
N ILE A 211 -5.42 6.88 4.78
CA ILE A 211 -4.80 8.19 4.58
C ILE A 211 -3.45 8.06 3.88
N PRO A 212 -3.05 9.03 3.03
CA PRO A 212 -1.70 9.08 2.49
C PRO A 212 -0.69 9.42 3.59
N PHE A 213 0.54 8.95 3.46
CA PHE A 213 1.62 9.36 4.33
C PHE A 213 2.22 10.70 3.88
N ASN A 214 2.52 11.56 4.84
CA ASN A 214 3.38 12.74 4.72
C ASN A 214 4.09 12.97 6.06
N ASP A 215 5.04 13.91 6.12
CA ASP A 215 5.83 14.16 7.34
C ASP A 215 4.97 14.65 8.53
N GLU A 216 3.84 15.31 8.25
CA GLU A 216 2.95 15.86 9.29
C GLU A 216 2.13 14.77 10.00
N ASN A 217 1.81 13.67 9.29
CA ASN A 217 1.02 12.57 9.84
C ASN A 217 1.83 11.32 10.21
N LYS A 218 3.17 11.43 10.20
CA LYS A 218 4.04 10.38 10.69
C LYS A 218 3.68 10.01 12.12
N ASN A 219 3.46 8.70 12.33
CA ASN A 219 3.09 8.15 13.64
C ASN A 219 1.85 8.81 14.27
N CYS A 220 0.89 9.24 13.44
CA CYS A 220 -0.34 9.88 13.92
C CYS A 220 -1.25 8.91 14.70
N ILE A 221 -1.06 7.60 14.51
CA ILE A 221 -1.68 6.54 15.32
C ILE A 221 -0.59 5.97 16.24
N ASP A 222 -0.20 6.78 17.20
CA ASP A 222 0.83 6.47 18.19
C ASP A 222 0.31 5.56 19.32
N ALA A 223 1.17 5.25 20.31
CA ALA A 223 0.81 4.42 21.45
C ALA A 223 -0.38 4.97 22.27
N ALA A 224 -0.49 6.31 22.38
CA ALA A 224 -1.60 6.93 23.08
C ALA A 224 -2.93 6.74 22.30
N MET A 225 -2.91 6.91 20.98
CA MET A 225 -4.07 6.66 20.13
C MET A 225 -4.43 5.16 20.09
N ILE A 226 -3.46 4.26 20.01
CA ILE A 226 -3.69 2.82 20.05
C ILE A 226 -4.37 2.42 21.37
N SER A 227 -3.99 3.04 22.49
CA SER A 227 -4.64 2.77 23.79
C SER A 227 -6.12 3.17 23.84
N LYS A 228 -6.57 4.05 22.94
CA LYS A 228 -7.98 4.49 22.79
C LYS A 228 -8.80 3.57 21.91
N ILE A 229 -8.17 2.66 21.17
CA ILE A 229 -8.93 1.72 20.33
C ILE A 229 -9.80 0.85 21.22
N LYS A 230 -11.07 0.71 20.80
CA LYS A 230 -12.06 -0.10 21.50
C LYS A 230 -11.52 -1.50 21.80
N HIS A 231 -11.68 -1.96 23.06
CA HIS A 231 -11.22 -3.28 23.45
C HIS A 231 -11.83 -4.39 22.58
N GLY A 232 -10.97 -5.24 22.06
CA GLY A 232 -11.36 -6.32 21.16
C GLY A 232 -11.58 -5.87 19.71
N ALA A 233 -11.23 -4.67 19.33
CA ALA A 233 -11.32 -4.24 17.93
C ALA A 233 -10.30 -4.96 17.03
N ILE A 234 -10.55 -4.90 15.73
CA ILE A 234 -9.63 -5.31 14.66
C ILE A 234 -9.02 -4.06 14.05
N PHE A 235 -7.71 -4.05 13.82
CA PHE A 235 -7.01 -2.94 13.19
C PHE A 235 -6.44 -3.35 11.84
N ILE A 236 -6.72 -2.55 10.79
CA ILE A 236 -6.29 -2.81 9.42
C ILE A 236 -5.52 -1.61 8.87
N ASN A 237 -4.33 -1.85 8.31
CA ASN A 237 -3.56 -0.83 7.61
C ASN A 237 -3.02 -1.37 6.28
N THR A 238 -3.54 -0.83 5.18
CA THR A 238 -3.06 -1.06 3.82
C THR A 238 -2.58 0.24 3.16
N SER A 239 -2.25 1.23 3.97
CA SER A 239 -1.77 2.55 3.52
C SER A 239 -0.24 2.64 3.59
N ARG A 240 0.30 3.02 4.76
CA ARG A 240 1.74 3.08 5.02
C ARG A 240 2.04 2.69 6.47
N GLY A 241 3.15 1.99 6.68
CA GLY A 241 3.59 1.55 8.00
C GLY A 241 3.93 2.71 8.93
N GLU A 242 4.53 3.77 8.37
CA GLU A 242 4.98 4.95 9.10
C GLU A 242 3.85 5.77 9.77
N LEU A 243 2.60 5.51 9.44
CA LEU A 243 1.43 6.13 10.07
C LEU A 243 1.16 5.63 11.48
N VAL A 244 1.70 4.45 11.84
CA VAL A 244 1.32 3.70 13.03
C VAL A 244 2.54 3.30 13.85
N ASP A 245 2.45 3.37 15.18
CA ASP A 245 3.43 2.76 16.08
C ASP A 245 3.28 1.23 16.05
N GLU A 246 4.11 0.55 15.24
CA GLU A 246 4.08 -0.91 15.12
C GLU A 246 4.35 -1.62 16.43
N GLN A 247 5.24 -1.08 17.28
CA GLN A 247 5.56 -1.70 18.57
C GLN A 247 4.36 -1.66 19.50
N ALA A 248 3.70 -0.50 19.59
CA ALA A 248 2.50 -0.35 20.40
C ALA A 248 1.34 -1.24 19.86
N LEU A 249 1.19 -1.33 18.54
CA LEU A 249 0.18 -2.17 17.92
C LEU A 249 0.42 -3.67 18.20
N ALA A 250 1.68 -4.12 18.13
CA ALA A 250 2.06 -5.49 18.49
C ALA A 250 1.82 -5.78 19.98
N MET A 251 2.08 -4.82 20.87
CA MET A 251 1.77 -4.95 22.29
C MET A 251 0.25 -5.04 22.55
N ALA A 252 -0.55 -4.24 21.83
CA ALA A 252 -2.00 -4.23 21.97
C ALA A 252 -2.63 -5.59 21.56
N VAL A 253 -2.15 -6.25 20.52
CA VAL A 253 -2.65 -7.56 20.14
C VAL A 253 -2.13 -8.65 21.10
N ARG A 254 -0.90 -8.56 21.61
CA ARG A 254 -0.33 -9.50 22.58
C ARG A 254 -1.06 -9.44 23.93
N SER A 255 -1.46 -8.25 24.36
CA SER A 255 -2.22 -8.07 25.63
C SER A 255 -3.69 -8.47 25.50
N GLY A 256 -4.20 -8.74 24.30
CA GLY A 256 -5.62 -9.00 24.06
C GLY A 256 -6.49 -7.73 23.99
N GLN A 257 -5.91 -6.53 24.04
CA GLN A 257 -6.62 -5.28 23.80
C GLN A 257 -7.23 -5.29 22.39
N LEU A 258 -6.45 -5.71 21.38
CA LEU A 258 -6.94 -5.92 20.02
C LEU A 258 -7.25 -7.41 19.79
N PHE A 259 -8.37 -7.67 19.11
CA PHE A 259 -8.74 -9.02 18.68
C PHE A 259 -7.89 -9.53 17.53
N GLY A 260 -7.48 -8.62 16.64
CA GLY A 260 -6.62 -8.96 15.51
C GLY A 260 -6.06 -7.72 14.82
N VAL A 261 -4.98 -7.93 14.09
CA VAL A 261 -4.28 -6.91 13.31
C VAL A 261 -4.01 -7.45 11.92
N GLY A 262 -4.42 -6.72 10.87
CA GLY A 262 -4.12 -7.02 9.48
C GLY A 262 -3.38 -5.86 8.83
N VAL A 263 -2.15 -6.07 8.37
CA VAL A 263 -1.37 -5.04 7.70
C VAL A 263 -0.76 -5.54 6.40
N ASP A 264 -0.74 -4.68 5.40
CA ASP A 264 -0.07 -4.94 4.12
C ASP A 264 1.26 -4.18 4.01
N VAL A 265 1.53 -3.33 4.99
CA VAL A 265 2.66 -2.41 4.99
C VAL A 265 3.35 -2.42 6.34
N LEU A 266 4.68 -2.32 6.32
CA LEU A 266 5.50 -2.21 7.53
C LEU A 266 6.28 -0.89 7.51
N SER A 267 6.59 -0.36 8.70
CA SER A 267 7.43 0.82 8.82
C SER A 267 8.81 0.52 8.26
N LYS A 268 9.34 1.46 7.47
CA LYS A 268 10.68 1.38 6.88
C LYS A 268 10.90 0.24 5.85
N GLU A 269 9.84 -0.33 5.31
CA GLU A 269 9.94 -1.43 4.34
C GLU A 269 10.73 -1.09 3.07
N SER A 270 10.86 0.21 2.75
CA SER A 270 11.62 0.72 1.60
C SER A 270 13.05 1.16 1.95
N GLU A 271 13.48 1.08 3.22
CA GLU A 271 14.83 1.46 3.65
C GLU A 271 15.82 0.32 3.37
N ASP A 272 17.06 0.68 3.01
CA ASP A 272 18.14 -0.28 2.88
C ASP A 272 18.38 -1.04 4.20
N GLY A 273 18.53 -2.35 4.10
CA GLY A 273 18.70 -3.21 5.27
C GLY A 273 17.39 -3.58 5.99
N PHE A 274 16.22 -3.24 5.41
CA PHE A 274 14.95 -3.73 5.94
C PHE A 274 14.93 -5.25 6.05
N SER A 275 14.46 -5.74 7.17
CA SER A 275 14.19 -7.16 7.39
C SER A 275 12.88 -7.35 8.13
N VAL A 276 12.00 -8.15 7.56
CA VAL A 276 10.72 -8.52 8.18
C VAL A 276 10.90 -9.20 9.54
N SER A 277 12.08 -9.80 9.79
CA SER A 277 12.39 -10.41 11.08
C SER A 277 12.47 -9.40 12.23
N ASN A 278 12.75 -8.12 11.91
CA ASN A 278 12.84 -7.03 12.88
C ASN A 278 11.47 -6.38 13.17
N SER A 279 10.42 -6.70 12.38
CA SER A 279 9.09 -6.14 12.63
C SER A 279 8.44 -6.75 13.87
N PRO A 280 7.97 -5.91 14.81
CA PRO A 280 7.23 -6.36 15.99
C PRO A 280 5.93 -7.09 15.64
N LEU A 281 5.24 -6.67 14.57
CA LEU A 281 4.01 -7.32 14.08
C LEU A 281 4.30 -8.69 13.47
N ALA A 282 5.35 -8.80 12.65
CA ALA A 282 5.77 -10.08 12.11
C ALA A 282 6.24 -11.05 13.22
N SER A 283 6.85 -10.53 14.29
CA SER A 283 7.13 -11.33 15.49
C SER A 283 5.84 -11.83 16.15
N ALA A 284 4.86 -10.94 16.38
CA ALA A 284 3.59 -11.33 16.97
C ALA A 284 2.85 -12.38 16.12
N MET A 285 2.92 -12.27 14.79
CA MET A 285 2.37 -13.27 13.86
C MET A 285 3.04 -14.64 14.05
N ARG A 286 4.37 -14.68 14.10
CA ARG A 286 5.14 -15.93 14.33
C ARG A 286 4.85 -16.57 15.69
N ASP A 287 4.55 -15.74 16.70
CA ASP A 287 4.20 -16.20 18.05
C ASP A 287 2.74 -16.69 18.17
N GLY A 288 2.01 -16.77 17.06
CA GLY A 288 0.65 -17.32 17.01
C GLY A 288 -0.46 -16.36 17.44
N PHE A 289 -0.20 -15.05 17.50
CA PHE A 289 -1.24 -14.05 17.69
C PHE A 289 -2.03 -13.84 16.40
N ASN A 290 -3.27 -13.34 16.52
CA ASN A 290 -4.14 -13.06 15.38
C ASN A 290 -3.65 -11.82 14.60
N VAL A 291 -2.48 -11.95 14.00
CA VAL A 291 -1.82 -10.95 13.18
C VAL A 291 -1.62 -11.51 11.78
N ILE A 292 -1.90 -10.71 10.77
CA ILE A 292 -1.66 -11.01 9.36
C ILE A 292 -0.81 -9.88 8.79
N VAL A 293 0.36 -10.24 8.28
CA VAL A 293 1.24 -9.33 7.54
C VAL A 293 1.36 -9.84 6.12
N THR A 294 1.00 -9.01 5.15
CA THR A 294 1.20 -9.30 3.72
C THR A 294 2.31 -8.40 3.16
N PRO A 295 3.09 -8.87 2.15
CA PRO A 295 4.30 -8.17 1.71
C PRO A 295 3.99 -7.09 0.67
N HIS A 296 3.21 -6.06 1.04
CA HIS A 296 2.82 -4.90 0.24
C HIS A 296 2.19 -5.29 -1.12
N ILE A 297 1.20 -6.19 -1.05
CA ILE A 297 0.51 -6.71 -2.24
C ILE A 297 -0.83 -6.03 -2.54
N GLY A 298 -1.17 -4.92 -1.87
CA GLY A 298 -2.44 -4.23 -2.02
C GLY A 298 -2.79 -3.87 -3.46
N GLY A 299 -1.81 -3.46 -4.24
CA GLY A 299 -1.96 -3.21 -5.68
C GLY A 299 -1.61 -4.40 -6.57
N TRP A 300 -1.20 -5.54 -6.01
CA TRP A 300 -0.60 -6.66 -6.74
C TRP A 300 -1.64 -7.70 -7.19
N ALA A 301 -2.74 -7.22 -7.78
CA ALA A 301 -3.72 -8.07 -8.46
C ALA A 301 -3.50 -7.98 -9.98
N HIS A 302 -3.67 -9.09 -10.68
CA HIS A 302 -3.39 -9.20 -12.12
C HIS A 302 -4.00 -8.05 -12.94
N ASP A 303 -5.30 -7.80 -12.75
CA ASP A 303 -6.03 -6.77 -13.48
C ASP A 303 -5.59 -5.34 -13.09
N ALA A 304 -5.33 -5.11 -11.81
CA ALA A 304 -4.85 -3.83 -11.30
C ALA A 304 -3.44 -3.51 -11.84
N VAL A 305 -2.56 -4.50 -11.83
CA VAL A 305 -1.20 -4.41 -12.36
C VAL A 305 -1.23 -4.11 -13.86
N ALA A 306 -2.01 -4.84 -14.64
CA ALA A 306 -2.13 -4.62 -16.08
C ALA A 306 -2.68 -3.21 -16.37
N THR A 307 -3.75 -2.80 -15.68
CA THR A 307 -4.38 -1.49 -15.86
C THR A 307 -3.44 -0.34 -15.52
N THR A 308 -2.76 -0.42 -14.39
CA THR A 308 -1.88 0.67 -13.92
C THR A 308 -0.64 0.81 -14.79
N ARG A 309 -0.06 -0.31 -15.24
CA ARG A 309 1.10 -0.29 -16.14
C ARG A 309 0.75 0.19 -17.55
N ALA A 310 -0.39 -0.24 -18.10
CA ALA A 310 -0.87 0.28 -19.38
C ALA A 310 -1.05 1.81 -19.31
N PHE A 311 -1.69 2.28 -18.24
CA PHE A 311 -1.92 3.71 -18.05
C PHE A 311 -0.63 4.53 -18.02
N VAL A 312 0.37 4.14 -17.22
CA VAL A 312 1.61 4.94 -17.11
C VAL A 312 2.42 4.93 -18.39
N VAL A 313 2.34 3.85 -19.20
CA VAL A 313 2.94 3.81 -20.53
C VAL A 313 2.25 4.81 -21.47
N ASP A 314 0.92 4.81 -21.53
CA ASP A 314 0.16 5.71 -22.38
C ASP A 314 0.38 7.17 -21.97
N GLU A 315 0.39 7.47 -20.67
CA GLU A 315 0.65 8.81 -20.14
C GLU A 315 2.09 9.29 -20.42
N PHE A 316 3.07 8.40 -20.29
CA PHE A 316 4.45 8.68 -20.65
C PHE A 316 4.56 9.03 -22.15
N LEU A 317 4.00 8.20 -23.02
CA LEU A 317 4.05 8.41 -24.48
C LEU A 317 3.31 9.69 -24.91
N ARG A 318 2.29 10.11 -24.15
CA ARG A 318 1.56 11.37 -24.37
C ARG A 318 2.38 12.60 -23.97
N ARG A 319 3.13 12.55 -22.86
CA ARG A 319 3.92 13.67 -22.33
C ARG A 319 5.31 13.77 -22.94
N CYS A 320 5.89 12.67 -23.38
CA CYS A 320 7.15 12.70 -24.08
C CYS A 320 6.94 13.12 -25.54
N GLU A 321 7.32 14.35 -25.86
CA GLU A 321 7.48 14.77 -27.24
C GLU A 321 8.54 13.89 -27.94
N PRO A 322 8.38 13.58 -29.23
CA PRO A 322 9.28 12.73 -29.98
C PRO A 322 10.70 13.29 -30.09
#